data_5da97b30f5047328c8f906d42893cbcb
#
_entry.id   5da97b30f5047328c8f906d42893cbcb
#
_cell.length_a   1.000
_cell.length_b   1.000
_cell.length_c   1.000
_cell.angle_alpha   90.00
_cell.angle_beta   90.00
_cell.angle_gamma   90.00
#
_symmetry.space_group_name_H-M   'P 1'
#
loop_
_entity.id
_entity.type
_entity.pdbx_description
1 polymer ?
#
loop_
_entity_poly.entity_id
_entity_poly.type
_entity_poly.pdbx_seq_one_letter_code
_entity_poly.pdbx_strand_id
1 'polypeptide(L)'
;MSEEESQSMADRGESRSRQPQSSAFREFIGTGWAPRPTQLPERERVADFLSDRALKAGAPFPGERLVVPAGPYKVRSNDCDYRFRAHSAFAHLSGLGAEKEPDTVLVLEPNEDGTHTALLFFKPRASRSSKEFYANPRYGEFWVGARPSLDEVSA
;
A
#
# COMPACT_ATOMS: atom_id res chain seq x y z
N MET A 1 8.85 -21.20 29.29
CA MET A 1 9.67 -20.84 28.10
C MET A 1 8.88 -19.74 27.41
N SER A 2 9.33 -18.51 27.57
CA SER A 2 8.69 -17.32 27.04
C SER A 2 8.85 -17.30 25.53
N GLU A 3 7.75 -17.13 24.83
CA GLU A 3 7.68 -16.85 23.39
C GLU A 3 8.26 -15.46 23.10
N GLU A 4 9.57 -15.34 23.15
CA GLU A 4 10.28 -14.28 22.42
C GLU A 4 10.40 -14.75 20.97
N GLU A 5 9.34 -14.50 20.21
CA GLU A 5 9.32 -14.72 18.78
C GLU A 5 10.51 -14.07 18.10
N SER A 6 11.17 -14.85 17.31
CA SER A 6 12.22 -14.41 16.40
C SER A 6 11.69 -13.31 15.47
N GLN A 7 11.99 -12.07 15.78
CA GLN A 7 11.76 -10.97 14.85
C GLN A 7 12.47 -11.27 13.53
N SER A 8 11.76 -11.16 12.43
CA SER A 8 12.31 -11.43 11.11
C SER A 8 13.53 -10.54 10.82
N MET A 9 14.47 -11.04 10.02
CA MET A 9 15.68 -10.28 9.63
C MET A 9 15.34 -8.95 8.94
N ALA A 10 14.20 -8.85 8.26
CA ALA A 10 13.69 -7.62 7.67
C ALA A 10 13.35 -6.56 8.73
N ASP A 11 12.81 -6.98 9.88
CA ASP A 11 12.44 -6.10 10.98
C ASP A 11 13.67 -5.50 11.71
N ARG A 12 14.84 -6.14 11.58
CA ARG A 12 16.10 -5.68 12.19
C ARG A 12 16.83 -4.61 11.38
N GLY A 13 16.55 -4.52 10.07
CA GLY A 13 17.26 -3.62 9.15
C GLY A 13 16.70 -2.21 9.07
N GLU A 14 15.46 -1.96 9.50
CA GLU A 14 14.76 -0.71 9.25
C GLU A 14 14.94 0.37 10.33
N SER A 15 15.54 0.08 11.47
CA SER A 15 15.74 1.07 12.53
C SER A 15 17.20 1.14 12.98
N ARG A 16 17.88 2.19 12.59
CA ARG A 16 19.22 2.53 13.11
C ARG A 16 19.18 3.06 14.53
N SER A 17 18.01 3.41 15.05
CA SER A 17 17.81 3.88 16.41
C SER A 17 17.02 2.86 17.23
N ARG A 18 17.38 2.70 18.51
CA ARG A 18 16.58 1.93 19.45
C ARG A 18 15.31 2.73 19.78
N GLN A 19 14.23 2.43 19.07
CA GLN A 19 12.93 3.01 19.36
C GLN A 19 12.42 2.53 20.74
N PRO A 20 11.72 3.36 21.50
CA PRO A 20 11.08 2.94 22.73
C PRO A 20 10.19 1.74 22.51
N GLN A 21 10.35 0.69 23.33
CA GLN A 21 9.64 -0.59 23.18
C GLN A 21 8.69 -0.87 24.35
N SER A 22 8.59 0.03 25.35
CA SER A 22 7.73 -0.20 26.51
C SER A 22 6.25 -0.31 26.12
N SER A 23 5.50 -1.14 26.84
CA SER A 23 4.05 -1.27 26.64
C SER A 23 3.33 0.08 26.81
N ALA A 24 3.73 0.85 27.83
CA ALA A 24 3.19 2.19 28.08
C ALA A 24 3.42 3.16 26.89
N PHE A 25 4.59 3.12 26.25
CA PHE A 25 4.84 3.92 25.07
C PHE A 25 3.96 3.49 23.88
N ARG A 26 3.85 2.18 23.63
CA ARG A 26 3.01 1.66 22.54
C ARG A 26 1.54 1.99 22.72
N GLU A 27 1.05 1.90 23.96
CA GLU A 27 -0.31 2.29 24.32
C GLU A 27 -0.52 3.79 24.08
N PHE A 28 0.37 4.63 24.59
CA PHE A 28 0.31 6.08 24.43
C PHE A 28 0.31 6.49 22.95
N ILE A 29 1.25 5.97 22.14
CA ILE A 29 1.39 6.37 20.74
C ILE A 29 0.23 5.84 19.86
N GLY A 30 -0.39 4.73 20.25
CA GLY A 30 -1.48 4.08 19.53
C GLY A 30 -2.88 4.60 19.86
N THR A 31 -3.03 5.43 20.91
CA THR A 31 -4.33 5.93 21.40
C THR A 31 -4.59 7.38 20.99
N GLY A 32 -5.84 7.81 21.09
CA GLY A 32 -6.24 9.19 20.79
C GLY A 32 -6.34 9.54 19.31
N TRP A 33 -6.16 8.57 18.44
CA TRP A 33 -6.26 8.78 16.99
C TRP A 33 -7.71 8.80 16.52
N ALA A 34 -8.01 9.70 15.57
CA ALA A 34 -9.28 9.70 14.87
C ALA A 34 -9.58 8.34 14.22
N PRO A 35 -10.85 7.97 14.06
CA PRO A 35 -11.24 6.82 13.28
C PRO A 35 -10.61 6.88 11.89
N ARG A 36 -10.18 5.73 11.37
CA ARG A 36 -9.66 5.64 10.00
C ARG A 36 -10.83 5.76 9.02
N PRO A 37 -10.65 6.47 7.90
CA PRO A 37 -11.63 6.40 6.83
C PRO A 37 -11.74 4.96 6.34
N THR A 38 -12.97 4.53 6.07
CA THR A 38 -13.29 3.18 5.57
C THR A 38 -13.61 3.18 4.08
N GLN A 39 -13.54 4.33 3.43
CA GLN A 39 -13.91 4.54 2.04
C GLN A 39 -12.72 5.08 1.24
N LEU A 40 -12.67 4.70 -0.02
CA LEU A 40 -11.73 5.21 -1.02
C LEU A 40 -12.51 5.98 -2.10
N PRO A 41 -12.86 7.25 -1.84
CA PRO A 41 -13.79 7.99 -2.70
C PRO A 41 -13.31 8.14 -4.16
N GLU A 42 -12.01 8.15 -4.39
CA GLU A 42 -11.47 8.17 -5.76
C GLU A 42 -11.75 6.85 -6.48
N ARG A 43 -11.60 5.72 -5.78
CA ARG A 43 -11.87 4.39 -6.31
C ARG A 43 -13.38 4.17 -6.53
N GLU A 44 -14.20 4.54 -5.56
CA GLU A 44 -15.67 4.44 -5.66
C GLU A 44 -16.23 5.18 -6.88
N ARG A 45 -15.72 6.37 -7.19
CA ARG A 45 -16.15 7.15 -8.37
C ARG A 45 -15.87 6.48 -9.70
N VAL A 46 -14.93 5.56 -9.75
CA VAL A 46 -14.49 4.92 -10.99
C VAL A 46 -14.65 3.41 -10.98
N ALA A 47 -15.22 2.84 -9.91
CA ALA A 47 -15.36 1.40 -9.72
C ALA A 47 -16.01 0.71 -10.92
N ASP A 48 -17.11 1.25 -11.42
CA ASP A 48 -17.84 0.72 -12.58
C ASP A 48 -17.03 0.66 -13.88
N PHE A 49 -15.94 1.44 -13.95
CA PHE A 49 -15.10 1.54 -15.14
C PHE A 49 -13.79 0.75 -15.05
N LEU A 50 -13.44 0.22 -13.87
CA LEU A 50 -12.13 -0.42 -13.67
C LEU A 50 -11.99 -1.69 -14.52
N SER A 51 -13.03 -2.52 -14.57
CA SER A 51 -13.03 -3.73 -15.39
C SER A 51 -12.89 -3.42 -16.87
N ASP A 52 -13.63 -2.43 -17.37
CA ASP A 52 -13.55 -2.00 -18.78
C ASP A 52 -12.16 -1.43 -19.13
N ARG A 53 -11.56 -0.68 -18.21
CA ARG A 53 -10.18 -0.17 -18.39
C ARG A 53 -9.16 -1.31 -18.44
N ALA A 54 -9.28 -2.31 -17.56
CA ALA A 54 -8.40 -3.47 -17.54
C ALA A 54 -8.54 -4.28 -18.83
N LEU A 55 -9.77 -4.53 -19.28
CA LEU A 55 -10.04 -5.21 -20.55
C LEU A 55 -9.42 -4.47 -21.75
N LYS A 56 -9.62 -3.17 -21.84
CA LYS A 56 -9.05 -2.36 -22.93
C LYS A 56 -7.52 -2.31 -22.91
N ALA A 57 -6.92 -2.29 -21.72
CA ALA A 57 -5.47 -2.31 -21.57
C ALA A 57 -4.87 -3.66 -21.93
N GLY A 58 -5.55 -4.75 -21.61
CA GLY A 58 -5.11 -6.12 -21.90
C GLY A 58 -5.35 -6.57 -23.34
N ALA A 59 -6.39 -6.04 -23.99
CA ALA A 59 -6.82 -6.50 -25.33
C ALA A 59 -5.72 -6.54 -26.41
N PRO A 60 -4.74 -5.63 -26.48
CA PRO A 60 -3.65 -5.71 -27.43
C PRO A 60 -2.61 -6.81 -27.13
N PHE A 61 -2.68 -7.45 -25.96
CA PHE A 61 -1.67 -8.35 -25.43
C PHE A 61 -2.27 -9.71 -24.98
N PRO A 62 -2.98 -10.43 -25.84
CA PRO A 62 -3.61 -11.69 -25.45
C PRO A 62 -2.54 -12.72 -25.06
N GLY A 63 -2.74 -13.37 -23.90
CA GLY A 63 -1.80 -14.35 -23.36
C GLY A 63 -0.54 -13.77 -22.71
N GLU A 64 -0.38 -12.45 -22.65
CA GLU A 64 0.76 -11.80 -22.02
C GLU A 64 0.36 -11.23 -20.65
N ARG A 65 1.23 -11.41 -19.66
CA ARG A 65 1.07 -10.78 -18.34
C ARG A 65 1.55 -9.34 -18.40
N LEU A 66 0.68 -8.39 -18.04
CA LEU A 66 1.05 -6.98 -17.93
C LEU A 66 1.32 -6.61 -16.49
N VAL A 67 2.45 -5.95 -16.24
CA VAL A 67 2.86 -5.50 -14.91
C VAL A 67 2.90 -3.97 -14.90
N VAL A 68 2.06 -3.37 -14.06
CA VAL A 68 1.89 -1.91 -13.98
C VAL A 68 2.23 -1.45 -12.56
N PRO A 69 3.48 -1.01 -12.30
CA PRO A 69 3.88 -0.54 -10.98
C PRO A 69 3.36 0.86 -10.69
N ALA A 70 3.04 1.13 -9.42
CA ALA A 70 2.77 2.49 -8.92
C ALA A 70 4.04 3.35 -8.92
N GLY A 71 5.17 2.72 -8.73
CA GLY A 71 6.47 3.35 -8.52
C GLY A 71 6.82 3.55 -7.05
N PRO A 72 8.11 3.77 -6.74
CA PRO A 72 8.60 3.99 -5.39
C PRO A 72 8.50 5.46 -4.97
N TYR A 73 8.68 5.72 -3.67
CA TYR A 73 9.02 7.06 -3.20
C TYR A 73 10.30 7.58 -3.85
N LYS A 74 10.35 8.89 -4.09
CA LYS A 74 11.53 9.58 -4.60
C LYS A 74 12.16 10.39 -3.47
N VAL A 75 13.44 10.14 -3.21
CA VAL A 75 14.19 10.84 -2.18
C VAL A 75 14.34 12.31 -2.57
N ARG A 76 13.99 13.20 -1.64
CA ARG A 76 14.16 14.65 -1.76
C ARG A 76 15.48 15.12 -1.12
N SER A 77 15.78 14.58 0.07
CA SER A 77 16.96 14.85 0.85
C SER A 77 17.30 13.65 1.73
N ASN A 78 18.35 13.74 2.59
CA ASN A 78 18.88 12.61 3.35
C ASN A 78 17.83 11.73 4.07
N ASP A 79 16.78 12.32 4.61
CA ASP A 79 15.78 11.68 5.46
C ASP A 79 14.33 12.01 5.08
N CYS A 80 14.16 12.73 3.96
CA CYS A 80 12.85 13.14 3.48
C CYS A 80 12.61 12.67 2.05
N ASP A 81 11.45 12.09 1.80
CA ASP A 81 10.97 11.80 0.46
C ASP A 81 10.09 12.96 -0.07
N TYR A 82 9.97 13.06 -1.38
CA TYR A 82 8.91 13.86 -1.99
C TYR A 82 7.53 13.23 -1.69
N ARG A 83 6.48 14.04 -1.71
CA ARG A 83 5.12 13.51 -1.69
C ARG A 83 4.97 12.49 -2.81
N PHE A 84 4.46 11.32 -2.47
CA PHE A 84 4.30 10.23 -3.43
C PHE A 84 3.33 10.63 -4.54
N ARG A 85 3.68 10.24 -5.76
CA ARG A 85 2.81 10.32 -6.92
C ARG A 85 2.98 9.06 -7.76
N ALA A 86 1.91 8.30 -7.88
CA ALA A 86 1.87 7.09 -8.68
C ALA A 86 2.04 7.37 -10.17
N HIS A 87 2.55 6.41 -10.91
CA HIS A 87 2.53 6.45 -12.36
C HIS A 87 1.09 6.58 -12.87
N SER A 88 0.87 7.39 -13.90
CA SER A 88 -0.49 7.70 -14.39
C SER A 88 -1.25 6.47 -14.86
N ALA A 89 -0.57 5.50 -15.50
CA ALA A 89 -1.17 4.24 -15.90
C ALA A 89 -1.68 3.44 -14.70
N PHE A 90 -0.88 3.34 -13.63
CA PHE A 90 -1.29 2.68 -12.39
C PHE A 90 -2.50 3.36 -11.76
N ALA A 91 -2.45 4.69 -11.57
CA ALA A 91 -3.53 5.45 -10.97
C ALA A 91 -4.85 5.30 -11.77
N HIS A 92 -4.76 5.29 -13.10
CA HIS A 92 -5.91 5.12 -13.98
C HIS A 92 -6.53 3.72 -13.90
N LEU A 93 -5.69 2.68 -13.93
CA LEU A 93 -6.16 1.29 -13.96
C LEU A 93 -6.59 0.77 -12.59
N SER A 94 -5.94 1.21 -11.51
CA SER A 94 -6.27 0.76 -10.15
C SER A 94 -7.41 1.54 -9.48
N GLY A 95 -7.66 2.77 -9.92
CA GLY A 95 -8.63 3.68 -9.27
C GLY A 95 -8.23 4.17 -7.88
N LEU A 96 -7.02 3.86 -7.41
CA LEU A 96 -6.57 4.25 -6.06
C LEU A 96 -6.21 5.73 -5.93
N GLY A 97 -6.15 6.45 -7.03
CA GLY A 97 -5.73 7.85 -7.06
C GLY A 97 -4.22 8.04 -7.22
N ALA A 98 -3.83 9.28 -7.46
CA ALA A 98 -2.44 9.60 -7.81
C ALA A 98 -1.48 9.59 -6.62
N GLU A 99 -1.99 9.69 -5.39
CA GLU A 99 -1.19 9.86 -4.17
C GLU A 99 -1.21 8.62 -3.27
N LYS A 100 -1.77 7.51 -3.79
CA LYS A 100 -1.93 6.28 -3.02
C LYS A 100 -0.98 5.20 -3.49
N GLU A 101 -0.56 4.50 -2.52
CA GLU A 101 0.08 3.21 -2.41
C GLU A 101 1.39 3.10 -3.19
N PRO A 102 2.47 3.71 -2.67
CA PRO A 102 3.82 3.50 -3.20
C PRO A 102 4.19 2.01 -3.17
N ASP A 103 5.07 1.62 -4.07
CA ASP A 103 5.58 0.25 -4.23
C ASP A 103 4.51 -0.82 -4.51
N THR A 104 3.29 -0.37 -4.83
CA THR A 104 2.17 -1.24 -5.24
C THR A 104 2.31 -1.64 -6.70
N VAL A 105 1.85 -2.82 -7.02
CA VAL A 105 1.88 -3.35 -8.38
C VAL A 105 0.50 -3.87 -8.76
N LEU A 106 -0.02 -3.41 -9.89
CA LEU A 106 -1.18 -3.99 -10.56
C LEU A 106 -0.68 -4.97 -11.61
N VAL A 107 -1.18 -6.19 -11.58
CA VAL A 107 -0.90 -7.22 -12.58
C VAL A 107 -2.19 -7.53 -13.31
N LEU A 108 -2.16 -7.48 -14.64
CA LEU A 108 -3.20 -8.04 -15.49
C LEU A 108 -2.74 -9.43 -15.93
N GLU A 109 -3.32 -10.45 -15.31
CA GLU A 109 -2.98 -11.86 -15.55
C GLU A 109 -3.82 -12.38 -16.71
N PRO A 110 -3.21 -12.98 -17.75
CA PRO A 110 -3.94 -13.47 -18.90
C PRO A 110 -4.79 -14.69 -18.57
N ASN A 111 -6.01 -14.73 -19.09
CA ASN A 111 -6.92 -15.86 -19.04
C ASN A 111 -6.86 -16.64 -20.36
N GLU A 112 -7.34 -17.89 -20.34
CA GLU A 112 -7.39 -18.76 -21.53
C GLU A 112 -8.28 -18.21 -22.63
N ASP A 113 -9.27 -17.39 -22.29
CA ASP A 113 -10.19 -16.74 -23.25
C ASP A 113 -9.64 -15.46 -23.89
N GLY A 114 -8.39 -15.11 -23.60
CA GLY A 114 -7.73 -13.91 -24.10
C GLY A 114 -8.06 -12.63 -23.31
N THR A 115 -8.85 -12.73 -22.25
CA THR A 115 -9.09 -11.62 -21.32
C THR A 115 -8.02 -11.58 -20.22
N HIS A 116 -8.13 -10.63 -19.29
CA HIS A 116 -7.20 -10.51 -18.16
C HIS A 116 -7.96 -10.38 -16.84
N THR A 117 -7.40 -11.01 -15.81
CA THR A 117 -7.80 -10.80 -14.42
C THR A 117 -6.88 -9.76 -13.77
N ALA A 118 -7.46 -8.73 -13.18
CA ALA A 118 -6.70 -7.70 -12.47
C ALA A 118 -6.38 -8.13 -11.03
N LEU A 119 -5.09 -8.18 -10.71
CA LEU A 119 -4.58 -8.53 -9.38
C LEU A 119 -3.78 -7.34 -8.82
N LEU A 120 -4.14 -6.86 -7.63
CA LEU A 120 -3.46 -5.77 -6.97
C LEU A 120 -2.61 -6.27 -5.80
N PHE A 121 -1.31 -6.04 -5.87
CA PHE A 121 -0.36 -6.37 -4.82
C PHE A 121 0.06 -5.09 -4.11
N PHE A 122 -0.28 -4.92 -2.84
CA PHE A 122 0.11 -3.77 -2.04
C PHE A 122 0.36 -4.16 -0.59
N LYS A 123 1.03 -3.29 0.15
CA LYS A 123 1.27 -3.47 1.58
C LYS A 123 0.09 -2.86 2.35
N PRO A 124 -0.80 -3.67 2.98
CA PRO A 124 -1.91 -3.14 3.75
C PRO A 124 -1.42 -2.38 4.98
N ARG A 125 -2.27 -1.52 5.54
CA ARG A 125 -1.94 -0.78 6.75
C ARG A 125 -1.67 -1.70 7.94
N ALA A 126 -0.71 -1.31 8.77
CA ALA A 126 -0.42 -1.99 10.01
C ALA A 126 -1.40 -1.59 11.13
N SER A 127 -1.53 -2.44 12.15
CA SER A 127 -2.23 -2.10 13.37
C SER A 127 -1.55 -0.92 14.08
N ARG A 128 -2.33 -0.05 14.72
CA ARG A 128 -1.81 1.03 15.58
C ARG A 128 -1.06 0.53 16.83
N SER A 129 -1.29 -0.73 17.21
CA SER A 129 -0.52 -1.39 18.27
C SER A 129 0.83 -1.95 17.80
N SER A 130 1.08 -1.99 16.51
CA SER A 130 2.32 -2.53 15.93
C SER A 130 3.46 -1.51 15.96
N LYS A 131 4.69 -2.02 15.95
CA LYS A 131 5.89 -1.19 15.83
C LYS A 131 5.92 -0.42 14.50
N GLU A 132 5.41 -1.02 13.41
CA GLU A 132 5.37 -0.39 12.11
C GLU A 132 4.61 0.93 12.10
N PHE A 133 3.57 1.05 12.93
CA PHE A 133 2.75 2.26 13.03
C PHE A 133 3.58 3.53 13.23
N TYR A 134 4.57 3.50 14.14
CA TYR A 134 5.37 4.67 14.52
C TYR A 134 6.84 4.60 14.11
N ALA A 135 7.38 3.40 13.87
CA ALA A 135 8.81 3.23 13.59
C ALA A 135 9.16 3.21 12.10
N ASN A 136 8.17 3.06 11.22
CA ASN A 136 8.40 3.04 9.78
C ASN A 136 8.03 4.39 9.15
N PRO A 137 9.01 5.23 8.76
CA PRO A 137 8.74 6.56 8.21
C PRO A 137 8.11 6.53 6.80
N ARG A 138 8.20 5.41 6.09
CA ARG A 138 7.64 5.27 4.74
C ARG A 138 6.22 4.73 4.71
N TYR A 139 5.87 3.85 5.65
CA TYR A 139 4.60 3.13 5.62
C TYR A 139 3.80 3.27 6.90
N GLY A 140 4.41 3.72 7.99
CA GLY A 140 3.74 3.91 9.26
C GLY A 140 2.71 5.04 9.21
N GLU A 141 1.48 4.76 9.64
CA GLU A 141 0.39 5.74 9.65
C GLU A 141 0.74 7.03 10.40
N PHE A 142 1.59 6.93 11.43
CA PHE A 142 2.09 8.08 12.19
C PHE A 142 2.77 9.12 11.30
N TRP A 143 3.48 8.66 10.25
CA TRP A 143 4.29 9.51 9.37
C TRP A 143 3.57 9.89 8.08
N VAL A 144 2.88 8.94 7.46
CA VAL A 144 2.33 9.11 6.11
C VAL A 144 0.81 9.20 6.08
N GLY A 145 0.15 9.14 7.24
CA GLY A 145 -1.30 9.15 7.34
C GLY A 145 -1.94 7.77 7.12
N ALA A 146 -3.26 7.74 7.20
CA ALA A 146 -4.02 6.50 7.08
C ALA A 146 -3.88 5.90 5.68
N ARG A 147 -3.49 4.62 5.64
CA ARG A 147 -3.40 3.80 4.43
C ARG A 147 -4.60 2.85 4.36
N PRO A 148 -5.00 2.36 3.19
CA PRO A 148 -6.10 1.44 3.06
C PRO A 148 -5.80 0.08 3.68
N SER A 149 -6.87 -0.62 4.07
CA SER A 149 -6.84 -2.04 4.39
C SER A 149 -7.10 -2.87 3.13
N LEU A 150 -6.93 -4.18 3.27
CA LEU A 150 -7.26 -5.12 2.20
C LEU A 150 -8.75 -5.06 1.85
N ASP A 151 -9.62 -5.05 2.85
CA ASP A 151 -11.07 -5.01 2.67
C ASP A 151 -11.54 -3.76 1.93
N GLU A 152 -10.99 -2.59 2.27
CA GLU A 152 -11.31 -1.31 1.61
C GLU A 152 -10.89 -1.27 0.13
N VAL A 153 -9.86 -2.02 -0.24
CA VAL A 153 -9.39 -2.10 -1.63
C VAL A 153 -10.14 -3.18 -2.41
N SER A 154 -10.65 -4.21 -1.73
CA SER A 154 -11.38 -5.33 -2.36
C SER A 154 -12.86 -5.02 -2.60
N ALA A 155 -13.38 -3.99 -1.95
CA ALA A 155 -14.77 -3.52 -2.12
C ALA A 155 -14.93 -2.64 -3.42
#